data_1ce0937adcb0a299168e37a3b894f19d
#
_entry.id   1ce0937adcb0a299168e37a3b894f19d
#
_cell.length_a   1.000
_cell.length_b   1.000
_cell.length_c   1.000
_cell.angle_alpha   90.00
_cell.angle_beta   90.00
_cell.angle_gamma   90.00
#
_symmetry.space_group_name_H-M   'P 1'
#
loop_
_entity.id
_entity.type
_entity.pdbx_description
1 polymer ?
#
loop_
_entity_poly.entity_id
_entity_poly.type
_entity_poly.pdbx_seq_one_letter_code
_entity_poly.pdbx_strand_id
1 'polypeptide(L)'
;MKYTFYKEIEKGENGAFIEIPFNVWEICQREGEVPVKVKVGDTIFVCNLEPKGGGYYNIPVKAEIMGQLSFEKEYKVTFRITKTGTEDSPYSTSNPIRKIDHIDCVLQPHDGLCGQSCVAMLAGISLEETINIMHCSEWQATIAKIIGALNYFGFEHSEEIIYTLGNPDVKLPKCAVILEKMGRFSHYLVTFDGKYYDPNLGVMEHYDLTKVKGYLEVLV
;
A
#
# COMPACT_ATOMS: atom_id res chain seq x y z
N MET A 1 1.77 3.94 -11.47
CA MET A 1 1.70 4.69 -12.76
C MET A 1 1.73 6.18 -12.44
N LYS A 2 2.43 7.00 -13.25
CA LYS A 2 2.53 8.46 -13.11
C LYS A 2 1.65 9.13 -14.16
N TYR A 3 0.88 10.12 -13.77
CA TYR A 3 0.07 10.96 -14.65
C TYR A 3 0.64 12.37 -14.65
N THR A 4 0.79 12.96 -15.82
CA THR A 4 1.40 14.29 -15.96
C THR A 4 0.59 15.16 -16.92
N PHE A 5 0.34 16.40 -16.51
CA PHE A 5 -0.35 17.41 -17.31
C PHE A 5 0.14 18.81 -16.93
N TYR A 6 -0.32 19.82 -17.64
CA TYR A 6 -0.03 21.23 -17.35
C TYR A 6 -1.33 21.95 -17.01
N LYS A 7 -1.33 22.68 -15.91
CA LYS A 7 -2.51 23.41 -15.44
C LYS A 7 -2.12 24.53 -14.46
N GLU A 8 -2.93 25.56 -14.41
CA GLU A 8 -2.86 26.62 -13.41
C GLU A 8 -3.53 26.18 -12.12
N ILE A 9 -3.22 26.89 -11.02
CA ILE A 9 -3.91 26.73 -9.75
C ILE A 9 -5.11 27.66 -9.76
N GLU A 10 -6.29 27.13 -9.51
CA GLU A 10 -7.55 27.85 -9.47
C GLU A 10 -7.96 28.18 -8.04
N LYS A 11 -8.68 29.29 -7.86
CA LYS A 11 -9.23 29.68 -6.57
C LYS A 11 -10.69 29.22 -6.48
N GLY A 12 -11.01 28.39 -5.49
CA GLY A 12 -12.37 27.95 -5.20
C GLY A 12 -12.95 28.58 -3.94
N GLU A 13 -14.20 28.26 -3.65
CA GLU A 13 -14.88 28.74 -2.44
C GLU A 13 -14.21 28.25 -1.15
N ASN A 14 -13.66 27.02 -1.16
CA ASN A 14 -13.08 26.34 0.00
C ASN A 14 -11.54 26.31 -0.03
N GLY A 15 -10.89 27.07 -0.91
CA GLY A 15 -9.44 27.08 -1.03
C GLY A 15 -8.94 27.02 -2.48
N ALA A 16 -7.69 26.65 -2.66
CA ALA A 16 -7.06 26.51 -3.97
C ALA A 16 -7.12 25.06 -4.44
N PHE A 17 -7.23 24.85 -5.75
CA PHE A 17 -7.21 23.53 -6.34
C PHE A 17 -6.59 23.52 -7.74
N ILE A 18 -6.25 22.33 -8.24
CA ILE A 18 -5.82 22.10 -9.61
C ILE A 18 -6.79 21.10 -10.23
N GLU A 19 -7.44 21.49 -11.31
CA GLU A 19 -8.36 20.61 -12.02
C GLU A 19 -7.60 19.54 -12.81
N ILE A 20 -7.98 18.27 -12.67
CA ILE A 20 -7.45 17.18 -13.48
C ILE A 20 -8.18 17.19 -14.83
N PRO A 21 -7.46 17.33 -15.97
CA PRO A 21 -8.08 17.56 -17.28
C PRO A 21 -8.64 16.30 -17.96
N PHE A 22 -8.79 15.20 -17.21
CA PHE A 22 -9.27 13.93 -17.75
C PHE A 22 -10.13 13.17 -16.71
N ASN A 23 -10.89 12.21 -17.20
CA ASN A 23 -11.70 11.33 -16.34
C ASN A 23 -10.81 10.34 -15.60
N VAL A 24 -10.75 10.48 -14.26
CA VAL A 24 -9.91 9.65 -13.38
C VAL A 24 -10.41 8.21 -13.33
N TRP A 25 -11.73 7.98 -13.38
CA TRP A 25 -12.28 6.62 -13.39
C TRP A 25 -11.83 5.84 -14.63
N GLU A 26 -11.87 6.48 -15.80
CA GLU A 26 -11.50 5.86 -17.07
C GLU A 26 -9.98 5.66 -17.22
N ILE A 27 -9.23 6.72 -16.93
CA ILE A 27 -7.77 6.73 -17.18
C ILE A 27 -6.99 6.04 -16.07
N CYS A 28 -7.40 6.24 -14.81
CA CYS A 28 -6.70 5.70 -13.65
C CYS A 28 -7.33 4.40 -13.12
N GLN A 29 -8.51 4.02 -13.60
CA GLN A 29 -9.31 2.87 -13.15
C GLN A 29 -9.54 2.89 -11.63
N ARG A 30 -9.88 4.07 -11.09
CA ARG A 30 -10.12 4.32 -9.67
C ARG A 30 -11.37 5.16 -9.46
N GLU A 31 -12.18 4.72 -8.52
CA GLU A 31 -13.41 5.38 -8.08
C GLU A 31 -13.36 5.66 -6.56
N GLY A 32 -14.17 6.59 -6.10
CA GLY A 32 -14.29 6.94 -4.68
C GLY A 32 -13.12 7.79 -4.18
N GLU A 33 -12.60 7.46 -3.01
CA GLU A 33 -11.44 8.14 -2.45
C GLU A 33 -10.17 7.77 -3.22
N VAL A 34 -9.49 8.77 -3.76
CA VAL A 34 -8.28 8.58 -4.55
C VAL A 34 -7.12 9.36 -3.89
N PRO A 35 -6.37 8.72 -2.99
CA PRO A 35 -5.19 9.33 -2.40
C PRO A 35 -4.06 9.42 -3.43
N VAL A 36 -3.39 10.57 -3.47
CA VAL A 36 -2.35 10.84 -4.45
C VAL A 36 -1.14 11.52 -3.82
N LYS A 37 0.04 11.19 -4.33
CA LYS A 37 1.24 12.01 -4.15
C LYS A 37 1.41 12.90 -5.38
N VAL A 38 1.42 14.19 -5.14
CA VAL A 38 1.44 15.23 -6.17
C VAL A 38 2.77 15.96 -6.16
N LYS A 39 3.27 16.29 -7.35
CA LYS A 39 4.38 17.22 -7.55
C LYS A 39 3.90 18.36 -8.45
N VAL A 40 4.01 19.60 -7.96
CA VAL A 40 3.68 20.84 -8.68
C VAL A 40 4.93 21.72 -8.70
N GLY A 41 5.57 21.84 -9.85
CA GLY A 41 6.91 22.44 -9.93
C GLY A 41 7.91 21.63 -9.06
N ASP A 42 8.48 22.26 -8.03
CA ASP A 42 9.39 21.61 -7.07
C ASP A 42 8.69 21.19 -5.78
N THR A 43 7.44 21.61 -5.58
CA THR A 43 6.67 21.29 -4.37
C THR A 43 6.03 19.91 -4.47
N ILE A 44 6.22 19.10 -3.43
CA ILE A 44 5.65 17.74 -3.34
C ILE A 44 4.76 17.66 -2.10
N PHE A 45 3.55 17.10 -2.28
CA PHE A 45 2.61 16.88 -1.19
C PHE A 45 1.71 15.68 -1.46
N VAL A 46 0.97 15.24 -0.45
CA VAL A 46 -0.04 14.18 -0.54
C VAL A 46 -1.41 14.75 -0.20
N CYS A 47 -2.43 14.26 -0.88
CA CYS A 47 -3.82 14.63 -0.64
C CYS A 47 -4.76 13.54 -1.17
N ASN A 48 -6.03 13.61 -0.77
CA ASN A 48 -7.10 12.92 -1.47
C ASN A 48 -7.64 13.81 -2.58
N LEU A 49 -7.90 13.23 -3.75
CA LEU A 49 -8.58 13.95 -4.82
C LEU A 49 -10.01 14.30 -4.39
N GLU A 50 -10.47 15.52 -4.68
CA GLU A 50 -11.82 15.96 -4.42
C GLU A 50 -12.72 15.70 -5.64
N PRO A 51 -13.80 14.91 -5.50
CA PRO A 51 -14.67 14.57 -6.62
C PRO A 51 -15.49 15.78 -7.09
N LYS A 52 -15.55 15.98 -8.40
CA LYS A 52 -16.45 16.94 -9.09
C LYS A 52 -17.71 16.28 -9.62
N GLY A 53 -17.76 14.95 -9.64
CA GLY A 53 -18.80 14.15 -10.27
C GLY A 53 -18.40 13.60 -11.64
N GLY A 54 -19.05 12.49 -12.05
CA GLY A 54 -18.82 11.87 -13.35
C GLY A 54 -17.40 11.38 -13.63
N GLY A 55 -16.61 11.11 -12.58
CA GLY A 55 -15.22 10.65 -12.71
C GLY A 55 -14.17 11.77 -12.82
N TYR A 56 -14.59 13.03 -12.72
CA TYR A 56 -13.67 14.17 -12.69
C TYR A 56 -13.33 14.57 -11.25
N TYR A 57 -12.08 15.02 -11.05
CA TYR A 57 -11.55 15.36 -9.74
C TYR A 57 -10.69 16.62 -9.77
N ASN A 58 -10.59 17.25 -8.61
CA ASN A 58 -9.61 18.29 -8.32
C ASN A 58 -8.52 17.78 -7.39
N ILE A 59 -7.33 18.34 -7.51
CA ILE A 59 -6.24 18.21 -6.55
C ILE A 59 -6.36 19.40 -5.58
N PRO A 60 -6.76 19.22 -4.31
CA PRO A 60 -6.81 20.31 -3.35
C PRO A 60 -5.41 20.79 -3.01
N VAL A 61 -5.22 22.11 -2.93
CA VAL A 61 -3.95 22.75 -2.57
C VAL A 61 -4.15 23.52 -1.27
N LYS A 62 -3.63 22.96 -0.17
CA LYS A 62 -3.75 23.55 1.17
C LYS A 62 -3.02 24.91 1.25
N ALA A 63 -3.47 25.79 2.15
CA ALA A 63 -2.92 27.13 2.31
C ALA A 63 -1.40 27.14 2.61
N GLU A 64 -0.90 26.15 3.36
CA GLU A 64 0.51 25.99 3.68
C GLU A 64 1.36 25.73 2.43
N ILE A 65 0.80 25.04 1.44
CA ILE A 65 1.45 24.72 0.15
C ILE A 65 1.40 25.93 -0.76
N MET A 66 0.31 26.71 -0.71
CA MET A 66 0.15 27.93 -1.52
C MET A 66 1.21 29.01 -1.24
N GLY A 67 1.85 29.00 -0.06
CA GLY A 67 3.00 29.88 0.23
C GLY A 67 4.21 29.66 -0.70
N GLN A 68 4.27 28.53 -1.41
CA GLN A 68 5.35 28.15 -2.32
C GLN A 68 4.93 28.19 -3.81
N LEU A 69 3.65 28.48 -4.08
CA LEU A 69 3.05 28.43 -5.42
C LEU A 69 2.32 29.76 -5.71
N SER A 70 1.95 30.04 -6.96
CA SER A 70 1.17 31.20 -7.36
C SER A 70 0.01 30.83 -8.28
N PHE A 71 -1.06 31.63 -8.28
CA PHE A 71 -2.29 31.40 -9.07
C PHE A 71 -2.14 31.69 -10.56
N GLU A 72 -1.24 32.56 -10.95
CA GLU A 72 -1.13 33.07 -12.34
C GLU A 72 -0.03 32.37 -13.15
N LYS A 73 0.27 31.14 -12.80
CA LYS A 73 1.33 30.38 -13.42
C LYS A 73 0.88 28.98 -13.77
N GLU A 74 1.15 28.58 -15.01
CA GLU A 74 0.98 27.21 -15.43
C GLU A 74 2.10 26.34 -14.85
N TYR A 75 1.73 25.24 -14.22
CA TYR A 75 2.65 24.28 -13.62
C TYR A 75 2.61 22.95 -14.37
N LYS A 76 3.76 22.33 -14.48
CA LYS A 76 3.82 20.89 -14.74
C LYS A 76 3.37 20.17 -13.47
N VAL A 77 2.20 19.56 -13.53
CA VAL A 77 1.61 18.77 -12.45
C VAL A 77 1.85 17.29 -12.74
N THR A 78 2.40 16.60 -11.78
CA THR A 78 2.56 15.15 -11.85
C THR A 78 1.96 14.54 -10.62
N PHE A 79 1.09 13.56 -10.76
CA PHE A 79 0.63 12.79 -9.61
C PHE A 79 0.75 11.29 -9.85
N ARG A 80 0.83 10.56 -8.76
CA ARG A 80 0.65 9.11 -8.72
C ARG A 80 -0.38 8.77 -7.66
N ILE A 81 -1.23 7.80 -7.94
CA ILE A 81 -2.15 7.29 -6.94
C ILE A 81 -1.30 6.57 -5.89
N THR A 82 -1.46 7.00 -4.65
CA THR A 82 -0.88 6.33 -3.49
C THR A 82 -1.88 5.32 -2.96
N LYS A 83 -1.40 4.29 -2.30
CA LYS A 83 -2.28 3.34 -1.64
C LYS A 83 -2.78 4.00 -0.34
N THR A 84 -4.05 3.83 -0.03
CA THR A 84 -4.69 4.34 1.19
C THR A 84 -3.91 3.92 2.44
N GLY A 85 -3.63 4.84 3.35
CA GLY A 85 -3.18 4.52 4.68
C GLY A 85 -1.87 5.18 5.17
N THR A 86 -1.29 6.13 4.42
CA THR A 86 0.01 6.74 4.80
C THR A 86 -0.06 8.17 5.34
N GLU A 87 -1.23 8.83 5.30
CA GLU A 87 -1.30 10.28 5.66
C GLU A 87 -1.14 10.54 7.16
N ASP A 88 -1.50 9.58 8.03
CA ASP A 88 -1.39 9.71 9.49
C ASP A 88 -0.34 8.80 10.12
N SER A 89 0.53 8.17 9.31
CA SER A 89 1.52 7.25 9.85
C SER A 89 2.71 8.01 10.48
N PRO A 90 3.10 7.67 11.73
CA PRO A 90 4.32 8.17 12.35
C PRO A 90 5.58 7.54 11.75
N TYR A 91 5.45 6.55 10.87
CA TYR A 91 6.57 5.79 10.28
C TYR A 91 6.85 6.22 8.84
N SER A 92 8.06 6.00 8.40
CA SER A 92 8.51 6.26 7.02
C SER A 92 9.53 5.20 6.62
N THR A 93 9.85 5.12 5.34
CA THR A 93 10.89 4.19 4.83
C THR A 93 12.25 4.42 5.47
N SER A 94 12.57 5.68 5.85
CA SER A 94 13.80 5.99 6.60
C SER A 94 13.70 5.73 8.10
N ASN A 95 12.49 5.59 8.63
CA ASN A 95 12.22 5.31 10.04
C ASN A 95 11.03 4.34 10.18
N PRO A 96 11.19 3.09 9.78
CA PRO A 96 10.14 2.07 9.91
C PRO A 96 9.86 1.76 11.38
N ILE A 97 8.74 1.06 11.66
CA ILE A 97 8.42 0.63 13.03
C ILE A 97 9.55 -0.19 13.66
N ARG A 98 10.21 -1.01 12.84
CA ARG A 98 11.44 -1.73 13.20
C ARG A 98 12.21 -2.16 11.95
N LYS A 99 13.52 -2.45 12.11
CA LYS A 99 14.24 -3.27 11.13
C LYS A 99 13.86 -4.73 11.34
N ILE A 100 13.49 -5.42 10.26
CA ILE A 100 13.14 -6.84 10.33
C ILE A 100 14.43 -7.64 10.35
N ASP A 101 14.85 -8.08 11.52
CA ASP A 101 16.04 -8.94 11.77
C ASP A 101 15.65 -10.34 12.27
N HIS A 102 14.41 -10.48 12.77
CA HIS A 102 13.81 -11.76 13.16
C HIS A 102 12.28 -11.65 13.00
N ILE A 103 11.62 -12.80 12.96
CA ILE A 103 10.17 -12.93 12.91
C ILE A 103 9.70 -13.79 14.08
N ASP A 104 8.81 -13.24 14.89
CA ASP A 104 8.03 -14.02 15.87
C ASP A 104 6.74 -14.49 15.21
N CYS A 105 6.47 -15.79 15.25
CA CYS A 105 5.29 -16.36 14.61
C CYS A 105 4.02 -15.93 15.33
N VAL A 106 3.09 -15.33 14.60
CA VAL A 106 1.77 -14.95 15.11
C VAL A 106 0.71 -15.87 14.51
N LEU A 107 0.22 -16.81 15.34
CA LEU A 107 -0.86 -17.70 14.94
C LEU A 107 -2.18 -16.96 14.91
N GLN A 108 -3.01 -17.23 13.90
CA GLN A 108 -4.38 -16.74 13.90
C GLN A 108 -5.23 -17.60 14.85
N PRO A 109 -6.09 -16.99 15.70
CA PRO A 109 -6.93 -17.73 16.65
C PRO A 109 -8.03 -18.55 15.96
N HIS A 110 -8.39 -18.17 14.74
CA HIS A 110 -9.36 -18.81 13.86
C HIS A 110 -9.12 -18.38 12.40
N ASP A 111 -9.72 -19.07 11.46
CA ASP A 111 -9.55 -18.82 10.03
C ASP A 111 -9.95 -17.39 9.61
N GLY A 112 -9.26 -16.85 8.62
CA GLY A 112 -9.59 -15.56 7.99
C GLY A 112 -8.73 -14.38 8.43
N LEU A 113 -7.80 -14.58 9.36
CA LEU A 113 -6.88 -13.53 9.86
C LEU A 113 -5.44 -13.70 9.37
N CYS A 114 -5.19 -14.59 8.40
CA CYS A 114 -3.83 -14.89 7.94
C CYS A 114 -3.07 -13.64 7.43
N GLY A 115 -3.73 -12.74 6.72
CA GLY A 115 -3.09 -11.51 6.22
C GLY A 115 -2.73 -10.54 7.34
N GLN A 116 -3.60 -10.38 8.34
CA GLN A 116 -3.34 -9.58 9.52
C GLN A 116 -2.19 -10.17 10.35
N SER A 117 -2.19 -11.50 10.55
CA SER A 117 -1.09 -12.18 11.23
C SER A 117 0.25 -12.01 10.52
N CYS A 118 0.29 -12.04 9.17
CA CYS A 118 1.50 -11.76 8.42
C CYS A 118 2.02 -10.33 8.67
N VAL A 119 1.13 -9.34 8.68
CA VAL A 119 1.52 -7.95 8.98
C VAL A 119 1.99 -7.82 10.43
N ALA A 120 1.30 -8.46 11.40
CA ALA A 120 1.71 -8.48 12.80
C ALA A 120 3.12 -9.05 12.99
N MET A 121 3.44 -10.15 12.31
CA MET A 121 4.77 -10.77 12.30
C MET A 121 5.84 -9.82 11.75
N LEU A 122 5.59 -9.16 10.63
CA LEU A 122 6.53 -8.23 10.01
C LEU A 122 6.74 -6.97 10.87
N ALA A 123 5.67 -6.41 11.41
CA ALA A 123 5.71 -5.21 12.22
C ALA A 123 6.18 -5.47 13.67
N GLY A 124 6.13 -6.70 14.16
CA GLY A 124 6.47 -7.04 15.55
C GLY A 124 5.47 -6.48 16.56
N ILE A 125 4.19 -6.46 16.21
CA ILE A 125 3.09 -5.97 17.05
C ILE A 125 2.02 -7.06 17.25
N SER A 126 1.06 -6.79 18.10
CA SER A 126 -0.03 -7.74 18.34
C SER A 126 -0.98 -7.86 17.15
N LEU A 127 -1.65 -9.01 17.01
CA LEU A 127 -2.67 -9.23 15.99
C LEU A 127 -3.84 -8.24 16.15
N GLU A 128 -4.24 -7.95 17.39
CA GLU A 128 -5.33 -7.00 17.69
C GLU A 128 -4.98 -5.58 17.20
N GLU A 129 -3.78 -5.11 17.47
CA GLU A 129 -3.29 -3.81 17.00
C GLU A 129 -3.23 -3.76 15.47
N THR A 130 -2.80 -4.85 14.83
CA THR A 130 -2.77 -4.95 13.36
C THR A 130 -4.16 -4.90 12.76
N ILE A 131 -5.16 -5.58 13.34
CA ILE A 131 -6.55 -5.54 12.90
C ILE A 131 -7.09 -4.10 12.95
N ASN A 132 -6.80 -3.38 14.03
CA ASN A 132 -7.22 -1.99 14.22
C ASN A 132 -6.59 -1.07 13.16
N ILE A 133 -5.29 -1.22 12.86
CA ILE A 133 -4.59 -0.40 11.86
C ILE A 133 -5.04 -0.74 10.43
N MET A 134 -5.24 -2.02 10.12
CA MET A 134 -5.70 -2.45 8.80
C MET A 134 -7.18 -2.17 8.54
N HIS A 135 -7.95 -1.81 9.56
CA HIS A 135 -9.40 -1.62 9.49
C HIS A 135 -10.10 -2.76 8.74
N CYS A 136 -9.75 -4.00 9.07
CA CYS A 136 -10.35 -5.16 8.45
C CYS A 136 -10.49 -6.34 9.42
N SER A 137 -11.64 -6.97 9.37
CA SER A 137 -11.96 -8.20 10.09
C SER A 137 -11.54 -9.43 9.28
N GLU A 138 -12.02 -10.59 9.72
CA GLU A 138 -11.81 -11.88 9.09
C GLU A 138 -12.15 -11.86 7.59
N TRP A 139 -11.38 -12.58 6.78
CA TRP A 139 -11.56 -12.75 5.34
C TRP A 139 -11.46 -11.45 4.51
N GLN A 140 -11.06 -10.35 5.12
CA GLN A 140 -11.01 -9.03 4.48
C GLN A 140 -9.59 -8.54 4.15
N ALA A 141 -8.55 -9.25 4.58
CA ALA A 141 -7.18 -8.88 4.27
C ALA A 141 -6.87 -9.19 2.80
N THR A 142 -7.02 -8.19 1.96
CA THR A 142 -6.57 -8.23 0.56
C THR A 142 -5.11 -7.84 0.46
N ILE A 143 -4.45 -8.18 -0.64
CA ILE A 143 -3.07 -7.74 -0.91
C ILE A 143 -2.94 -6.20 -0.85
N ALA A 144 -3.95 -5.48 -1.31
CA ALA A 144 -3.95 -4.02 -1.24
C ALA A 144 -3.95 -3.50 0.22
N LYS A 145 -4.68 -4.17 1.11
CA LYS A 145 -4.67 -3.84 2.55
C LYS A 145 -3.34 -4.20 3.22
N ILE A 146 -2.74 -5.34 2.85
CA ILE A 146 -1.39 -5.72 3.33
C ILE A 146 -0.38 -4.67 2.87
N ILE A 147 -0.36 -4.29 1.59
CA ILE A 147 0.50 -3.23 1.07
C ILE A 147 0.26 -1.90 1.81
N GLY A 148 -1.01 -1.54 2.06
CA GLY A 148 -1.37 -0.36 2.83
C GLY A 148 -0.76 -0.37 4.23
N ALA A 149 -0.83 -1.50 4.92
CA ALA A 149 -0.23 -1.66 6.24
C ALA A 149 1.31 -1.60 6.21
N LEU A 150 1.96 -2.25 5.23
CA LEU A 150 3.41 -2.16 5.06
C LEU A 150 3.87 -0.71 4.82
N ASN A 151 3.12 0.04 3.99
CA ASN A 151 3.36 1.47 3.79
C ASN A 151 3.17 2.27 5.09
N TYR A 152 2.11 1.97 5.87
CA TYR A 152 1.86 2.60 7.16
C TYR A 152 3.04 2.41 8.12
N PHE A 153 3.59 1.19 8.19
CA PHE A 153 4.72 0.87 9.06
C PHE A 153 6.09 1.30 8.51
N GLY A 154 6.14 1.88 7.31
CA GLY A 154 7.36 2.38 6.69
C GLY A 154 8.24 1.32 6.05
N PHE A 155 7.73 0.13 5.78
CA PHE A 155 8.49 -0.92 5.12
C PHE A 155 8.63 -0.67 3.63
N GLU A 156 9.82 -0.85 3.09
CA GLU A 156 10.02 -0.96 1.65
C GLU A 156 9.59 -2.33 1.15
N HIS A 157 8.88 -2.37 0.05
CA HIS A 157 8.35 -3.60 -0.53
C HIS A 157 8.17 -3.46 -2.05
N SER A 158 7.99 -4.59 -2.74
CA SER A 158 7.60 -4.56 -4.15
C SER A 158 6.23 -3.89 -4.32
N GLU A 159 6.07 -3.10 -5.38
CA GLU A 159 4.81 -2.35 -5.62
C GLU A 159 3.61 -3.28 -5.91
N GLU A 160 3.89 -4.46 -6.44
CA GLU A 160 2.90 -5.45 -6.87
C GLU A 160 3.34 -6.85 -6.47
N ILE A 161 2.40 -7.80 -6.49
CA ILE A 161 2.70 -9.22 -6.36
C ILE A 161 3.55 -9.68 -7.54
N ILE A 162 4.62 -10.40 -7.24
CA ILE A 162 5.42 -11.13 -8.20
C ILE A 162 4.81 -12.53 -8.33
N TYR A 163 4.13 -12.79 -9.46
CA TYR A 163 3.47 -14.07 -9.70
C TYR A 163 4.47 -15.14 -10.11
N THR A 164 4.40 -16.30 -9.45
CA THR A 164 5.23 -17.46 -9.71
C THR A 164 4.47 -18.61 -10.38
N LEU A 165 3.14 -18.56 -10.30
CA LEU A 165 2.23 -19.54 -10.88
C LEU A 165 2.53 -21.01 -10.48
N GLY A 166 3.09 -21.22 -9.29
CA GLY A 166 3.44 -22.54 -8.78
C GLY A 166 4.73 -23.12 -9.37
N ASN A 167 5.63 -22.28 -9.85
CA ASN A 167 6.96 -22.71 -10.28
C ASN A 167 7.76 -23.24 -9.08
N PRO A 168 8.15 -24.54 -9.04
CA PRO A 168 8.90 -25.11 -7.93
C PRO A 168 10.33 -24.57 -7.80
N ASP A 169 10.89 -24.01 -8.88
CA ASP A 169 12.25 -23.48 -8.92
C ASP A 169 12.32 -21.99 -8.56
N VAL A 170 11.22 -21.41 -8.07
CA VAL A 170 11.18 -20.01 -7.68
C VAL A 170 12.17 -19.75 -6.53
N LYS A 171 13.01 -18.73 -6.71
CA LYS A 171 13.86 -18.22 -5.64
C LYS A 171 13.12 -17.11 -4.91
N LEU A 172 12.66 -17.41 -3.72
CA LEU A 172 12.03 -16.41 -2.86
C LEU A 172 13.12 -15.44 -2.31
N PRO A 173 12.77 -14.15 -2.13
CA PRO A 173 13.67 -13.20 -1.50
C PRO A 173 13.87 -13.52 -0.01
N LYS A 174 14.78 -12.80 0.66
CA LYS A 174 15.06 -12.98 2.09
C LYS A 174 13.80 -12.79 2.95
N CYS A 175 12.94 -11.84 2.59
CA CYS A 175 11.66 -11.58 3.27
C CYS A 175 10.54 -11.35 2.25
N ALA A 176 9.41 -12.02 2.43
CA ALA A 176 8.21 -11.80 1.62
C ALA A 176 6.94 -12.26 2.31
N VAL A 177 5.82 -11.65 1.92
CA VAL A 177 4.48 -12.22 2.13
C VAL A 177 4.15 -13.10 0.94
N ILE A 178 3.97 -14.39 1.19
CA ILE A 178 3.60 -15.38 0.19
C ILE A 178 2.08 -15.42 0.05
N LEU A 179 1.62 -15.52 -1.18
CA LEU A 179 0.23 -15.80 -1.55
C LEU A 179 0.11 -17.25 -2.00
N GLU A 180 -0.67 -18.03 -1.26
CA GLU A 180 -1.16 -19.34 -1.65
C GLU A 180 -2.64 -19.24 -2.05
N LYS A 181 -3.05 -19.96 -3.08
CA LYS A 181 -4.47 -20.06 -3.46
C LYS A 181 -5.06 -21.37 -2.94
N MET A 182 -6.01 -21.26 -2.03
CA MET A 182 -6.75 -22.39 -1.45
C MET A 182 -8.19 -22.42 -1.97
N GLY A 183 -8.40 -23.09 -3.10
CA GLY A 183 -9.72 -23.10 -3.76
C GLY A 183 -10.14 -21.69 -4.17
N ARG A 184 -11.26 -21.20 -3.61
CA ARG A 184 -11.76 -19.83 -3.84
C ARG A 184 -11.16 -18.78 -2.91
N PHE A 185 -10.43 -19.20 -1.89
CA PHE A 185 -9.81 -18.31 -0.91
C PHE A 185 -8.31 -18.16 -1.17
N SER A 186 -7.74 -17.13 -0.60
CA SER A 186 -6.30 -16.92 -0.54
C SER A 186 -5.81 -17.14 0.89
N HIS A 187 -4.64 -17.74 1.02
CA HIS A 187 -3.92 -17.86 2.27
C HIS A 187 -2.62 -17.07 2.18
N TYR A 188 -2.22 -16.45 3.27
CA TYR A 188 -1.00 -15.68 3.37
C TYR A 188 -0.11 -16.27 4.46
N LEU A 189 1.19 -16.33 4.18
CA LEU A 189 2.23 -16.66 5.14
C LEU A 189 3.46 -15.78 4.87
N VAL A 190 4.39 -15.73 5.82
CA VAL A 190 5.63 -14.97 5.67
C VAL A 190 6.79 -15.94 5.42
N THR A 191 7.70 -15.59 4.50
CA THR A 191 9.05 -16.19 4.48
C THR A 191 10.05 -15.18 4.99
N PHE A 192 11.02 -15.65 5.79
CA PHE A 192 12.13 -14.84 6.26
C PHE A 192 13.35 -15.73 6.49
N ASP A 193 14.45 -15.37 5.85
CA ASP A 193 15.76 -16.03 5.97
C ASP A 193 15.69 -17.55 5.78
N GLY A 194 14.92 -18.00 4.77
CA GLY A 194 14.76 -19.39 4.39
C GLY A 194 13.74 -20.19 5.22
N LYS A 195 13.12 -19.58 6.24
CA LYS A 195 12.03 -20.18 7.04
C LYS A 195 10.69 -19.65 6.60
N TYR A 196 9.64 -20.40 6.94
CA TYR A 196 8.26 -20.07 6.62
C TYR A 196 7.46 -19.96 7.91
N TYR A 197 6.68 -18.89 8.02
CA TYR A 197 5.88 -18.54 9.18
C TYR A 197 4.41 -18.54 8.77
N ASP A 198 3.74 -19.63 9.02
CA ASP A 198 2.35 -19.82 8.63
C ASP A 198 1.43 -19.52 9.82
N PRO A 199 0.45 -18.62 9.67
CA PRO A 199 -0.52 -18.30 10.73
C PRO A 199 -1.33 -19.48 11.24
N ASN A 200 -1.44 -20.58 10.47
CA ASN A 200 -2.14 -21.81 10.88
C ASN A 200 -1.22 -22.87 11.46
N LEU A 201 -0.04 -23.02 10.85
CA LEU A 201 0.83 -24.18 11.09
C LEU A 201 2.07 -23.83 11.95
N GLY A 202 2.34 -22.54 12.14
CA GLY A 202 3.54 -22.09 12.85
C GLY A 202 4.77 -22.00 11.96
N VAL A 203 5.94 -22.19 12.56
CA VAL A 203 7.22 -22.07 11.87
C VAL A 203 7.60 -23.37 11.16
N MET A 204 7.97 -23.27 9.89
CA MET A 204 8.36 -24.42 9.05
C MET A 204 9.73 -24.16 8.40
N GLU A 205 10.58 -25.18 8.33
CA GLU A 205 11.88 -25.14 7.65
C GLU A 205 11.73 -25.41 6.12
N HIS A 206 10.63 -26.03 5.69
CA HIS A 206 10.36 -26.39 4.31
C HIS A 206 8.93 -26.05 3.94
N TYR A 207 8.75 -25.62 2.69
CA TYR A 207 7.44 -25.30 2.13
C TYR A 207 7.34 -25.80 0.69
N ASP A 208 6.16 -26.26 0.29
CA ASP A 208 5.89 -26.70 -1.07
C ASP A 208 5.70 -25.49 -1.99
N LEU A 209 6.74 -25.13 -2.73
CA LEU A 209 6.78 -23.96 -3.61
C LEU A 209 5.77 -24.07 -4.76
N THR A 210 5.26 -25.26 -5.09
CA THR A 210 4.21 -25.42 -6.11
C THR A 210 2.89 -24.79 -5.70
N LYS A 211 2.67 -24.56 -4.40
CA LYS A 211 1.50 -23.87 -3.85
C LYS A 211 1.59 -22.36 -3.97
N VAL A 212 2.80 -21.81 -4.09
CA VAL A 212 3.03 -20.36 -4.18
C VAL A 212 2.48 -19.84 -5.51
N LYS A 213 1.51 -18.97 -5.46
CA LYS A 213 0.96 -18.29 -6.64
C LYS A 213 1.66 -16.97 -6.92
N GLY A 214 2.22 -16.38 -5.90
CA GLY A 214 3.01 -15.18 -5.97
C GLY A 214 3.47 -14.75 -4.58
N TYR A 215 4.27 -13.71 -4.55
CA TYR A 215 4.75 -13.12 -3.30
C TYR A 215 4.87 -11.60 -3.42
N LEU A 216 4.79 -10.93 -2.28
CA LEU A 216 5.10 -9.52 -2.12
C LEU A 216 6.44 -9.45 -1.39
N GLU A 217 7.49 -9.01 -2.07
CA GLU A 217 8.82 -8.86 -1.46
C GLU A 217 8.80 -7.71 -0.45
N VAL A 218 9.39 -7.94 0.71
CA VAL A 218 9.69 -6.92 1.74
C VAL A 218 11.19 -6.76 1.82
N LEU A 219 11.67 -5.54 1.57
CA LEU A 219 13.11 -5.25 1.55
C LEU A 219 13.63 -5.11 2.99
N VAL A 220 14.65 -5.88 3.35
CA VAL A 220 15.24 -6.00 4.70
C VAL A 220 16.77 -6.04 4.66
#